data_3d013d6c34c9bec2fa25df69d0e50a7e
#
_entry.id   3d013d6c34c9bec2fa25df69d0e50a7e
#
_cell.length_a   1.000
_cell.length_b   1.000
_cell.length_c   1.000
_cell.angle_alpha   90.00
_cell.angle_beta   90.00
_cell.angle_gamma   90.00
#
_symmetry.space_group_name_H-M   'P 1'
#
loop_
_entity.id
_entity.type
_entity.pdbx_description
1 polymer ?
#
loop_
_entity_poly.entity_id
_entity_poly.type
_entity_poly.pdbx_seq_one_letter_code
_entity_poly.pdbx_strand_id
1 'polypeptide(L)'
;MFDIPTDLPPELVPLTWLIGTWEGEGMVEYEVDGKLRMHPFHQRVEFTHNDQPFLEYRSRSWLLPDGSSDADGTGEPGAGENSTEGAEKPFLPEGMDALMPKGPTVTPAASDELAGLLPLTSEMGFWRLARPRDAGDVGPGMLPPSDNTSYPNADAVEELRNDQNGFDLEVTLAHPTGVSELYYGMIRGPRVDLATEGVVRSSGSAEYRSATRMYGLVQGRMFWAWDIAALGGELATHASAQLTRVSE
;
A
#
# COMPACT_ATOMS: atom_id res chain seq x y z
N MET A 1 10.87 8.95 16.93
CA MET A 1 10.34 10.32 16.71
C MET A 1 10.50 10.52 15.22
N PHE A 2 9.43 10.71 14.47
CA PHE A 2 9.55 10.93 13.02
C PHE A 2 10.09 12.35 12.79
N ASP A 3 11.19 12.45 12.06
CA ASP A 3 11.70 13.74 11.59
C ASP A 3 10.82 14.15 10.38
N ILE A 4 10.00 15.16 10.60
CA ILE A 4 9.18 15.72 9.50
C ILE A 4 10.10 16.68 8.74
N PRO A 5 10.34 16.45 7.42
CA PRO A 5 11.13 17.37 6.63
C PRO A 5 10.54 18.80 6.72
N THR A 6 11.36 19.80 6.98
CA THR A 6 10.93 21.20 7.17
C THR A 6 10.48 21.87 5.88
N ASP A 7 10.82 21.30 4.71
CA ASP A 7 10.55 21.85 3.38
C ASP A 7 9.49 21.03 2.60
N LEU A 8 8.64 20.28 3.34
CA LEU A 8 7.62 19.45 2.73
C LEU A 8 6.48 20.29 2.15
N PRO A 9 6.04 20.08 0.90
CA PRO A 9 4.81 20.68 0.38
C PRO A 9 3.64 20.46 1.34
N PRO A 10 2.84 21.49 1.65
CA PRO A 10 1.78 21.41 2.65
C PRO A 10 0.77 20.29 2.41
N GLU A 11 0.44 19.99 1.16
CA GLU A 11 -0.46 18.90 0.78
C GLU A 11 0.10 17.51 1.13
N LEU A 12 1.40 17.37 1.36
CA LEU A 12 2.01 16.10 1.76
C LEU A 12 2.00 15.88 3.27
N VAL A 13 1.64 16.87 4.08
CA VAL A 13 1.61 16.77 5.54
C VAL A 13 0.75 15.58 6.02
N PRO A 14 -0.47 15.35 5.50
CA PRO A 14 -1.25 14.15 5.87
C PRO A 14 -0.61 12.83 5.46
N LEU A 15 0.25 12.82 4.44
CA LEU A 15 0.90 11.65 3.86
C LEU A 15 2.30 11.38 4.44
N THR A 16 2.78 12.23 5.36
CA THR A 16 4.17 12.24 5.84
C THR A 16 4.64 10.88 6.36
N TRP A 17 3.76 10.13 7.02
CA TRP A 17 4.13 8.85 7.59
C TRP A 17 4.43 7.77 6.54
N LEU A 18 3.96 7.94 5.30
CA LEU A 18 4.27 7.05 4.17
C LEU A 18 5.70 7.27 3.65
N ILE A 19 6.21 8.51 3.68
CA ILE A 19 7.49 8.91 3.05
C ILE A 19 8.64 8.05 3.55
N GLY A 20 9.45 7.56 2.62
CA GLY A 20 10.67 6.78 2.85
C GLY A 20 10.63 5.42 2.17
N THR A 21 11.62 4.61 2.48
CA THR A 21 11.75 3.24 1.99
C THR A 21 11.27 2.26 3.06
N TRP A 22 10.46 1.31 2.63
CA TRP A 22 9.88 0.27 3.46
C TRP A 22 10.21 -1.10 2.88
N GLU A 23 10.64 -2.03 3.71
CA GLU A 23 10.94 -3.40 3.31
C GLU A 23 10.36 -4.40 4.29
N GLY A 24 9.98 -5.58 3.77
CA GLY A 24 9.48 -6.66 4.57
C GLY A 24 8.89 -7.77 3.73
N GLU A 25 8.09 -8.60 4.37
CA GLU A 25 7.53 -9.78 3.74
C GLU A 25 6.02 -9.80 3.81
N GLY A 26 5.45 -10.59 2.92
CA GLY A 26 4.02 -10.77 2.81
C GLY A 26 3.66 -12.12 2.22
N MET A 27 2.35 -12.31 2.03
CA MET A 27 1.78 -13.48 1.39
C MET A 27 0.95 -13.02 0.20
N VAL A 28 1.09 -13.71 -0.93
CA VAL A 28 0.16 -13.64 -2.06
C VAL A 28 -0.69 -14.90 -2.09
N GLU A 29 -1.99 -14.71 -2.29
CA GLU A 29 -3.00 -15.77 -2.28
C GLU A 29 -3.76 -15.74 -3.60
N TYR A 30 -3.98 -16.91 -4.19
CA TYR A 30 -4.77 -17.07 -5.41
C TYR A 30 -5.30 -18.49 -5.53
N GLU A 31 -6.34 -18.68 -6.31
CA GLU A 31 -6.96 -19.98 -6.53
C GLU A 31 -6.55 -20.56 -7.90
N VAL A 32 -6.16 -21.84 -7.90
CA VAL A 32 -5.89 -22.63 -9.11
C VAL A 32 -6.61 -23.95 -9.01
N ASP A 33 -7.48 -24.26 -9.97
CA ASP A 33 -8.26 -25.49 -10.01
C ASP A 33 -9.06 -25.79 -8.71
N GLY A 34 -9.64 -24.74 -8.12
CA GLY A 34 -10.41 -24.81 -6.88
C GLY A 34 -9.56 -25.01 -5.62
N LYS A 35 -8.25 -24.83 -5.71
CA LYS A 35 -7.32 -24.92 -4.58
C LYS A 35 -6.65 -23.59 -4.31
N LEU A 36 -6.73 -23.14 -3.06
CA LEU A 36 -6.01 -21.95 -2.60
C LEU A 36 -4.50 -22.24 -2.60
N ARG A 37 -3.75 -21.34 -3.21
CA ARG A 37 -2.29 -21.30 -3.22
C ARG A 37 -1.81 -20.08 -2.48
N MET A 38 -0.77 -20.25 -1.67
CA MET A 38 -0.16 -19.18 -0.89
C MET A 38 1.34 -19.21 -1.12
N HIS A 39 1.92 -18.04 -1.44
CA HIS A 39 3.38 -17.90 -1.60
C HIS A 39 3.88 -16.71 -0.80
N PRO A 40 4.91 -16.87 0.01
CA PRO A 40 5.58 -15.76 0.65
C PRO A 40 6.34 -14.95 -0.40
N PHE A 41 6.38 -13.64 -0.18
CA PHE A 41 7.17 -12.72 -1.00
C PHE A 41 7.91 -11.70 -0.14
N HIS A 42 9.03 -11.24 -0.62
CA HIS A 42 9.71 -10.05 -0.12
C HIS A 42 9.26 -8.84 -0.94
N GLN A 43 9.12 -7.69 -0.28
CA GLN A 43 8.71 -6.44 -0.92
C GLN A 43 9.55 -5.27 -0.45
N ARG A 44 9.88 -4.37 -1.41
CA ARG A 44 10.40 -3.04 -1.16
C ARG A 44 9.45 -2.01 -1.74
N VAL A 45 9.05 -1.05 -0.92
CA VAL A 45 8.18 0.07 -1.28
C VAL A 45 8.90 1.38 -1.01
N GLU A 46 8.82 2.31 -1.95
CA GLU A 46 9.41 3.64 -1.85
C GLU A 46 8.32 4.70 -2.06
N PHE A 47 8.20 5.62 -1.13
CA PHE A 47 7.42 6.84 -1.25
C PHE A 47 8.37 8.01 -1.17
N THR A 48 8.47 8.75 -2.26
CA THR A 48 9.37 9.90 -2.39
C THR A 48 8.60 11.14 -2.85
N HIS A 49 9.18 12.30 -2.72
CA HIS A 49 8.65 13.55 -3.28
C HIS A 49 9.79 14.37 -3.91
N ASN A 50 9.43 15.28 -4.80
CA ASN A 50 10.34 16.16 -5.52
C ASN A 50 9.83 17.61 -5.44
N ASP A 51 9.37 18.02 -4.25
CA ASP A 51 8.78 19.33 -3.95
C ASP A 51 7.47 19.63 -4.71
N GLN A 52 6.83 18.58 -5.25
CA GLN A 52 5.51 18.64 -5.86
C GLN A 52 4.44 18.20 -4.83
N PRO A 53 3.16 18.60 -5.00
CA PRO A 53 2.08 18.26 -4.06
C PRO A 53 1.56 16.81 -4.20
N PHE A 54 2.45 15.86 -4.46
CA PHE A 54 2.16 14.43 -4.55
C PHE A 54 3.38 13.59 -4.15
N LEU A 55 3.13 12.35 -3.74
CA LEU A 55 4.18 11.36 -3.57
C LEU A 55 4.33 10.53 -4.84
N GLU A 56 5.58 10.29 -5.22
CA GLU A 56 5.95 9.23 -6.16
C GLU A 56 5.98 7.91 -5.39
N TYR A 57 5.36 6.89 -5.94
CA TYR A 57 5.29 5.54 -5.39
C TYR A 57 5.97 4.55 -6.30
N ARG A 58 6.76 3.68 -5.71
CA ARG A 58 7.34 2.52 -6.39
C ARG A 58 7.30 1.31 -5.46
N SER A 59 6.85 0.18 -5.99
CA SER A 59 6.89 -1.11 -5.31
C SER A 59 7.54 -2.17 -6.18
N ARG A 60 8.29 -3.06 -5.56
CA ARG A 60 8.86 -4.26 -6.18
C ARG A 60 8.72 -5.42 -5.22
N SER A 61 8.36 -6.58 -5.76
CA SER A 61 8.21 -7.80 -4.98
C SER A 61 8.93 -8.97 -5.64
N TRP A 62 9.41 -9.89 -4.81
CA TRP A 62 10.12 -11.11 -5.24
C TRP A 62 9.56 -12.30 -4.48
N LEU A 63 9.36 -13.42 -5.18
CA LEU A 63 8.98 -14.67 -4.53
C LEU A 63 10.13 -15.17 -3.67
N LEU A 64 9.80 -15.57 -2.45
CA LEU A 64 10.74 -16.26 -1.56
C LEU A 64 10.75 -17.76 -1.87
N PRO A 65 11.90 -18.45 -1.75
CA PRO A 65 11.97 -19.89 -1.89
C PRO A 65 11.20 -20.60 -0.75
N ASP A 66 10.70 -21.79 -1.01
CA ASP A 66 10.09 -22.73 -0.05
C ASP A 66 8.80 -22.28 0.68
N GLY A 67 7.91 -21.61 -0.05
CA GLY A 67 6.67 -21.09 0.54
C GLY A 67 5.35 -21.59 -0.04
N SER A 68 5.33 -22.53 -0.98
CA SER A 68 4.06 -23.09 -1.43
C SER A 68 3.54 -24.15 -0.44
N SER A 69 2.65 -23.77 0.46
CA SER A 69 1.83 -24.74 1.19
C SER A 69 0.55 -24.98 0.40
N ASP A 70 0.37 -26.18 -0.11
CA ASP A 70 -0.96 -26.65 -0.50
C ASP A 70 -1.78 -26.71 0.80
N ALA A 71 -2.69 -25.77 1.01
CA ALA A 71 -3.66 -25.88 2.09
C ALA A 71 -4.63 -27.00 1.74
N ASP A 72 -4.21 -28.23 1.98
CA ASP A 72 -5.12 -29.37 1.96
C ASP A 72 -6.04 -29.26 3.18
N GLY A 73 -7.32 -28.98 2.94
CA GLY A 73 -8.33 -28.62 3.95
C GLY A 73 -8.72 -29.75 4.92
N THR A 74 -7.75 -30.56 5.42
CA THR A 74 -7.98 -31.60 6.43
C THR A 74 -6.90 -31.59 7.51
N GLY A 75 -6.86 -30.52 8.30
CA GLY A 75 -6.05 -30.45 9.51
C GLY A 75 -6.92 -30.05 10.70
N GLU A 76 -7.25 -31.02 11.56
CA GLU A 76 -7.87 -30.76 12.86
C GLU A 76 -6.98 -29.80 13.69
N PRO A 77 -7.57 -28.88 14.49
CA PRO A 77 -6.80 -27.96 15.32
C PRO A 77 -6.20 -28.72 16.52
N GLY A 78 -4.90 -28.98 16.45
CA GLY A 78 -4.14 -29.45 17.60
C GLY A 78 -4.07 -28.36 18.68
N ALA A 79 -4.70 -28.61 19.82
CA ALA A 79 -4.63 -27.77 21.01
C ALA A 79 -3.20 -27.75 21.56
N GLY A 80 -2.57 -26.59 21.50
CA GLY A 80 -1.34 -26.26 22.20
C GLY A 80 -1.57 -25.05 23.06
N GLU A 81 -2.00 -25.26 24.33
CA GLU A 81 -2.03 -24.24 25.36
C GLU A 81 -0.61 -23.74 25.66
N ASN A 82 -0.37 -22.45 25.49
CA ASN A 82 0.65 -21.75 26.25
C ASN A 82 0.15 -20.36 26.60
N SER A 83 -0.33 -20.25 27.83
CA SER A 83 -0.73 -19.04 28.53
C SER A 83 0.50 -18.20 28.86
N THR A 84 0.57 -17.00 28.28
CA THR A 84 1.35 -15.89 28.84
C THR A 84 0.37 -14.76 29.11
N GLU A 85 -0.04 -14.63 30.37
CA GLU A 85 -0.81 -13.52 30.90
C GLU A 85 0.07 -12.24 30.88
N GLY A 86 -0.53 -11.11 30.42
CA GLY A 86 -0.10 -9.79 30.85
C GLY A 86 0.56 -8.88 29.82
N ALA A 87 0.21 -8.92 28.53
CA ALA A 87 0.51 -7.82 27.62
C ALA A 87 -0.80 -7.16 27.15
N GLU A 88 -1.00 -5.87 27.45
CA GLU A 88 -2.08 -5.09 26.90
C GLU A 88 -2.07 -5.23 25.36
N LYS A 89 -3.18 -5.72 24.80
CA LYS A 89 -3.34 -5.79 23.35
C LYS A 89 -3.31 -4.38 22.78
N PRO A 90 -2.43 -4.09 21.80
CA PRO A 90 -2.46 -2.79 21.13
C PRO A 90 -3.82 -2.58 20.49
N PHE A 91 -4.36 -1.37 20.59
CA PHE A 91 -5.59 -0.96 19.93
C PHE A 91 -5.36 -1.02 18.42
N LEU A 92 -5.88 -2.06 17.77
CA LEU A 92 -5.89 -2.21 16.32
C LEU A 92 -7.22 -1.69 15.78
N PRO A 93 -7.22 -0.92 14.69
CA PRO A 93 -8.45 -0.56 13.99
C PRO A 93 -9.24 -1.80 13.59
N GLU A 94 -10.56 -1.73 13.67
CA GLU A 94 -11.48 -2.81 13.33
C GLU A 94 -11.20 -3.35 11.91
N GLY A 95 -11.00 -4.66 11.77
CA GLY A 95 -10.64 -5.31 10.50
C GLY A 95 -9.14 -5.57 10.28
N MET A 96 -8.23 -4.99 11.07
CA MET A 96 -6.79 -5.26 10.94
C MET A 96 -6.34 -6.57 11.61
N ASP A 97 -7.09 -7.09 12.58
CA ASP A 97 -6.75 -8.33 13.28
C ASP A 97 -6.72 -9.55 12.35
N ALA A 98 -7.56 -9.54 11.32
CA ALA A 98 -7.62 -10.60 10.31
C ALA A 98 -6.48 -10.54 9.29
N LEU A 99 -5.80 -9.39 9.18
CA LEU A 99 -4.74 -9.10 8.19
C LEU A 99 -3.34 -9.26 8.77
N MET A 100 -3.22 -9.56 10.07
CA MET A 100 -1.92 -9.78 10.69
C MET A 100 -1.31 -11.09 10.19
N PRO A 101 -0.15 -11.07 9.52
CA PRO A 101 0.57 -12.30 9.19
C PRO A 101 0.90 -13.04 10.48
N LYS A 102 0.47 -14.29 10.60
CA LYS A 102 0.77 -15.17 11.74
C LYS A 102 2.15 -15.80 11.57
N GLY A 103 3.18 -14.97 11.31
CA GLY A 103 4.53 -15.43 11.06
C GLY A 103 5.59 -14.71 11.90
N PRO A 104 6.82 -15.21 11.94
CA PRO A 104 7.92 -14.58 12.66
C PRO A 104 8.24 -13.20 12.06
N THR A 105 8.66 -12.28 12.93
CA THR A 105 9.17 -10.96 12.52
C THR A 105 10.44 -11.15 11.69
N VAL A 106 10.41 -10.74 10.43
CA VAL A 106 11.55 -10.89 9.52
C VAL A 106 12.39 -9.62 9.51
N THR A 107 13.70 -9.79 9.48
CA THR A 107 14.68 -8.72 9.33
C THR A 107 14.73 -8.31 7.86
N PRO A 108 14.82 -7.00 7.51
CA PRO A 108 14.97 -6.57 6.12
C PRO A 108 16.15 -7.28 5.43
N ALA A 109 15.90 -7.83 4.26
CA ALA A 109 16.94 -8.48 3.47
C ALA A 109 17.90 -7.42 2.89
N ALA A 110 19.21 -7.67 2.98
CA ALA A 110 20.21 -6.85 2.31
C ALA A 110 20.05 -6.97 0.77
N SER A 111 20.41 -5.94 0.01
CA SER A 111 20.28 -5.91 -1.47
C SER A 111 20.91 -7.11 -2.17
N ASP A 112 21.96 -7.70 -1.60
CA ASP A 112 22.64 -8.89 -2.11
C ASP A 112 21.82 -10.19 -1.88
N GLU A 113 20.94 -10.22 -0.86
CA GLU A 113 20.06 -11.38 -0.58
C GLU A 113 18.90 -11.48 -1.57
N LEU A 114 18.55 -10.38 -2.25
CA LEU A 114 17.53 -10.38 -3.31
C LEU A 114 18.10 -10.85 -4.66
N ALA A 115 19.43 -10.94 -4.78
CA ALA A 115 20.08 -11.43 -5.98
C ALA A 115 19.77 -12.91 -6.19
N GLY A 116 19.02 -13.22 -7.26
CA GLY A 116 18.61 -14.59 -7.60
C GLY A 116 17.19 -14.97 -7.21
N LEU A 117 16.46 -14.11 -6.49
CA LEU A 117 15.02 -14.32 -6.26
C LEU A 117 14.23 -14.06 -7.56
N LEU A 118 13.12 -14.80 -7.71
CA LEU A 118 12.23 -14.63 -8.85
C LEU A 118 11.41 -13.33 -8.68
N PRO A 119 11.53 -12.34 -9.61
CA PRO A 119 10.69 -11.16 -9.57
C PRO A 119 9.20 -11.54 -9.70
N LEU A 120 8.36 -11.02 -8.80
CA LEU A 120 6.92 -11.28 -8.79
C LEU A 120 6.17 -10.15 -9.49
N THR A 121 6.26 -8.92 -8.99
CA THR A 121 5.59 -7.77 -9.56
C THR A 121 6.36 -6.47 -9.33
N SER A 122 5.99 -5.47 -10.11
CA SER A 122 6.40 -4.08 -9.91
C SER A 122 5.20 -3.17 -10.12
N GLU A 123 5.16 -2.08 -9.37
CA GLU A 123 4.16 -1.03 -9.50
C GLU A 123 4.84 0.33 -9.41
N MET A 124 4.28 1.32 -10.07
CA MET A 124 4.68 2.73 -9.89
C MET A 124 3.47 3.64 -10.06
N GLY A 125 3.52 4.80 -9.43
CA GLY A 125 2.43 5.76 -9.54
C GLY A 125 2.56 6.97 -8.64
N PHE A 126 1.44 7.67 -8.44
CA PHE A 126 1.37 8.94 -7.74
C PHE A 126 0.23 8.93 -6.73
N TRP A 127 0.50 9.50 -5.56
CA TRP A 127 -0.46 9.66 -4.45
C TRP A 127 -0.61 11.13 -4.14
N ARG A 128 -1.83 11.65 -4.17
CA ARG A 128 -2.11 13.05 -3.87
C ARG A 128 -3.43 13.22 -3.11
N LEU A 129 -3.60 14.36 -2.45
CA LEU A 129 -4.91 14.74 -1.94
C LEU A 129 -5.88 14.98 -3.11
N ALA A 130 -7.10 14.45 -2.98
CA ALA A 130 -8.18 14.73 -3.92
C ALA A 130 -8.70 16.16 -3.66
N ARG A 131 -8.45 17.06 -4.59
CA ARG A 131 -8.88 18.45 -4.54
C ARG A 131 -9.14 19.00 -5.94
N PRO A 132 -9.95 20.02 -6.07
CA PRO A 132 -10.11 20.71 -7.35
C PRO A 132 -8.74 21.19 -7.90
N ARG A 133 -8.64 21.23 -9.22
CA ARG A 133 -7.47 21.82 -9.87
C ARG A 133 -7.32 23.28 -9.43
N ASP A 134 -6.11 23.64 -9.05
CA ASP A 134 -5.72 24.97 -8.61
C ASP A 134 -4.92 25.71 -9.68
N ALA A 135 -4.89 27.04 -9.58
CA ALA A 135 -4.08 27.90 -10.46
C ALA A 135 -2.57 27.65 -10.30
N GLY A 136 -2.14 27.18 -9.12
CA GLY A 136 -0.77 26.75 -8.84
C GLY A 136 -0.39 25.41 -9.44
N ASP A 137 -1.35 24.65 -9.98
CA ASP A 137 -1.06 23.35 -10.58
C ASP A 137 -0.53 23.49 -12.01
N VAL A 138 0.44 22.62 -12.35
CA VAL A 138 0.86 22.46 -13.74
C VAL A 138 -0.29 21.94 -14.59
N GLY A 139 -0.38 22.42 -15.83
CA GLY A 139 -1.38 21.96 -16.78
C GLY A 139 -0.91 20.74 -17.57
N PRO A 140 -1.80 20.13 -18.38
CA PRO A 140 -1.42 19.06 -19.28
C PRO A 140 -0.40 19.52 -20.32
N GLY A 141 0.46 18.60 -20.79
CA GLY A 141 1.43 18.91 -21.83
C GLY A 141 2.49 19.93 -21.40
N MET A 142 2.89 19.91 -20.15
CA MET A 142 3.94 20.81 -19.59
C MET A 142 3.54 22.29 -19.53
N LEU A 143 2.26 22.60 -19.47
CA LEU A 143 1.81 23.97 -19.26
C LEU A 143 2.17 24.42 -17.85
N PRO A 144 2.85 25.58 -17.67
CA PRO A 144 3.20 26.07 -16.35
C PRO A 144 1.95 26.48 -15.55
N PRO A 145 2.06 26.59 -14.21
CA PRO A 145 1.02 27.18 -13.37
C PRO A 145 0.68 28.59 -13.86
N SER A 146 -0.57 28.98 -13.70
CA SER A 146 -1.03 30.32 -14.09
C SER A 146 -0.97 31.33 -12.94
N ASP A 147 -0.86 30.86 -11.70
CA ASP A 147 -0.78 31.68 -10.49
C ASP A 147 -0.15 30.87 -9.34
N ASN A 148 -0.12 31.48 -8.13
CA ASN A 148 0.30 30.78 -6.92
C ASN A 148 -0.76 29.76 -6.48
N THR A 149 -0.30 28.76 -5.70
CA THR A 149 -1.19 27.77 -5.10
C THR A 149 -2.12 28.39 -4.06
N SER A 150 -3.35 27.89 -3.98
CA SER A 150 -4.32 28.19 -2.91
C SER A 150 -3.97 27.49 -1.58
N TYR A 151 -2.99 26.59 -1.59
CA TYR A 151 -2.57 25.78 -0.43
C TYR A 151 -1.12 26.09 -0.01
N PRO A 152 -0.81 27.35 0.41
CA PRO A 152 0.56 27.78 0.69
C PRO A 152 1.11 27.26 2.04
N ASN A 153 0.27 26.68 2.88
CA ASN A 153 0.64 26.21 4.22
C ASN A 153 -0.32 25.11 4.72
N ALA A 154 0.01 24.49 5.84
CA ALA A 154 -0.78 23.39 6.42
C ALA A 154 -2.21 23.82 6.82
N ASP A 155 -2.40 25.05 7.26
CA ASP A 155 -3.73 25.57 7.66
C ASP A 155 -4.68 25.62 6.45
N ALA A 156 -4.17 26.04 5.28
CA ALA A 156 -4.96 26.03 4.04
C ALA A 156 -5.30 24.59 3.59
N VAL A 157 -4.41 23.62 3.83
CA VAL A 157 -4.66 22.20 3.54
C VAL A 157 -5.70 21.61 4.50
N GLU A 158 -5.77 22.08 5.75
CA GLU A 158 -6.80 21.63 6.70
C GLU A 158 -8.24 21.92 6.20
N GLU A 159 -8.44 22.89 5.32
CA GLU A 159 -9.74 23.17 4.68
C GLU A 159 -10.21 22.01 3.76
N LEU A 160 -9.30 21.13 3.32
CA LEU A 160 -9.61 19.93 2.55
C LEU A 160 -10.09 18.75 3.42
N ARG A 161 -10.12 18.91 4.74
CA ARG A 161 -10.55 17.85 5.65
C ARG A 161 -12.03 17.56 5.46
N ASN A 162 -12.36 16.30 5.23
CA ASN A 162 -13.73 15.85 5.00
C ASN A 162 -14.51 15.62 6.31
N ASP A 163 -15.82 15.35 6.18
CA ASP A 163 -16.73 15.13 7.32
C ASP A 163 -16.36 13.91 8.19
N GLN A 164 -15.52 13.00 7.68
CA GLN A 164 -15.00 11.84 8.41
C GLN A 164 -13.69 12.13 9.15
N ASN A 165 -13.28 13.41 9.20
CA ASN A 165 -12.03 13.86 9.81
C ASN A 165 -10.78 13.26 9.16
N GLY A 166 -10.83 13.02 7.86
CA GLY A 166 -9.75 12.55 7.01
C GLY A 166 -9.52 13.49 5.83
N PHE A 167 -8.64 13.11 4.93
CA PHE A 167 -8.40 13.78 3.65
C PHE A 167 -8.66 12.80 2.52
N ASP A 168 -9.44 13.21 1.54
CA ASP A 168 -9.70 12.38 0.37
C ASP A 168 -8.44 12.27 -0.49
N LEU A 169 -8.23 11.09 -1.08
CA LEU A 169 -7.06 10.73 -1.87
C LEU A 169 -7.44 10.35 -3.29
N GLU A 170 -6.57 10.70 -4.21
CA GLU A 170 -6.46 10.13 -5.55
C GLU A 170 -5.12 9.43 -5.69
N VAL A 171 -5.15 8.17 -6.15
CA VAL A 171 -3.94 7.39 -6.40
C VAL A 171 -4.01 6.78 -7.79
N THR A 172 -2.95 6.98 -8.57
CA THR A 172 -2.79 6.32 -9.88
C THR A 172 -1.65 5.33 -9.80
N LEU A 173 -1.87 4.09 -10.24
CA LEU A 173 -0.86 3.05 -10.30
C LEU A 173 -0.77 2.48 -11.72
N ALA A 174 0.42 2.09 -12.11
CA ALA A 174 0.69 1.40 -13.37
C ALA A 174 1.53 0.14 -13.11
N HIS A 175 1.15 -0.93 -13.81
CA HIS A 175 1.80 -2.24 -13.74
C HIS A 175 2.46 -2.59 -15.07
N PRO A 176 3.64 -3.24 -15.07
CA PRO A 176 4.33 -3.64 -16.32
C PRO A 176 3.49 -4.61 -17.18
N THR A 177 2.50 -5.26 -16.57
CA THR A 177 1.56 -6.20 -17.24
C THR A 177 0.50 -5.52 -18.09
N GLY A 178 0.54 -4.18 -18.22
CA GLY A 178 -0.40 -3.42 -19.03
C GLY A 178 -1.72 -3.08 -18.33
N VAL A 179 -1.72 -3.06 -17.01
CA VAL A 179 -2.82 -2.59 -16.16
C VAL A 179 -2.48 -1.21 -15.61
N SER A 180 -3.44 -0.31 -15.59
CA SER A 180 -3.38 0.97 -14.88
C SER A 180 -4.65 1.17 -14.08
N GLU A 181 -4.50 1.70 -12.88
CA GLU A 181 -5.57 1.84 -11.89
C GLU A 181 -5.68 3.30 -11.44
N LEU A 182 -6.90 3.77 -11.31
CA LEU A 182 -7.24 4.99 -10.59
C LEU A 182 -8.00 4.60 -9.33
N TYR A 183 -7.45 4.94 -8.19
CA TYR A 183 -8.08 4.76 -6.89
C TYR A 183 -8.58 6.09 -6.35
N TYR A 184 -9.72 6.03 -5.70
CA TYR A 184 -10.18 7.03 -4.75
C TYR A 184 -10.22 6.43 -3.36
N GLY A 185 -10.02 7.27 -2.37
CA GLY A 185 -10.10 6.84 -0.98
C GLY A 185 -9.80 7.95 0.00
N MET A 186 -9.34 7.59 1.16
CA MET A 186 -9.15 8.54 2.26
C MET A 186 -7.94 8.16 3.10
N ILE A 187 -7.22 9.19 3.56
CA ILE A 187 -6.26 9.05 4.66
C ILE A 187 -6.83 9.67 5.93
N ARG A 188 -6.79 8.93 7.03
CA ARG A 188 -7.19 9.39 8.35
C ARG A 188 -6.17 8.94 9.40
N GLY A 189 -5.38 9.90 9.89
CA GLY A 189 -4.26 9.57 10.76
C GLY A 189 -3.31 8.56 10.09
N PRO A 190 -2.95 7.45 10.75
CA PRO A 190 -2.03 6.47 10.21
C PRO A 190 -2.71 5.37 9.36
N ARG A 191 -3.89 5.65 8.78
CA ARG A 191 -4.65 4.70 7.96
C ARG A 191 -5.02 5.30 6.62
N VAL A 192 -4.89 4.49 5.56
CA VAL A 192 -5.36 4.76 4.20
C VAL A 192 -6.27 3.62 3.76
N ASP A 193 -7.44 3.98 3.22
CA ASP A 193 -8.38 3.07 2.57
C ASP A 193 -8.60 3.56 1.13
N LEU A 194 -8.42 2.67 0.14
CA LEU A 194 -8.55 2.96 -1.28
C LEU A 194 -9.46 1.95 -1.96
N ALA A 195 -10.24 2.40 -2.94
CA ALA A 195 -10.98 1.54 -3.85
C ALA A 195 -10.79 2.04 -5.29
N THR A 196 -10.71 1.13 -6.26
CA THR A 196 -10.59 1.52 -7.66
C THR A 196 -11.87 2.17 -8.15
N GLU A 197 -11.73 3.35 -8.75
CA GLU A 197 -12.75 4.04 -9.54
C GLU A 197 -12.70 3.57 -10.99
N GLY A 198 -11.50 3.29 -11.49
CA GLY A 198 -11.31 2.84 -12.85
C GLY A 198 -10.08 1.96 -13.02
N VAL A 199 -10.22 0.95 -13.88
CA VAL A 199 -9.13 0.09 -14.32
C VAL A 199 -9.04 0.13 -15.83
N VAL A 200 -7.87 0.47 -16.36
CA VAL A 200 -7.55 0.44 -17.78
C VAL A 200 -6.61 -0.72 -18.06
N ARG A 201 -6.93 -1.55 -19.05
CA ARG A 201 -6.13 -2.72 -19.40
C ARG A 201 -5.75 -2.71 -20.88
N SER A 202 -4.52 -3.11 -21.18
CA SER A 202 -4.14 -3.46 -22.55
C SER A 202 -4.84 -4.74 -23.00
N SER A 203 -4.95 -4.95 -24.30
CA SER A 203 -5.60 -6.15 -24.85
C SER A 203 -4.91 -7.47 -24.49
N GLY A 204 -3.62 -7.41 -24.12
CA GLY A 204 -2.84 -8.57 -23.72
C GLY A 204 -2.79 -8.84 -22.21
N SER A 205 -3.38 -7.96 -21.39
CA SER A 205 -3.39 -8.15 -19.94
C SER A 205 -4.48 -9.12 -19.49
N ALA A 206 -4.24 -9.82 -18.38
CA ALA A 206 -5.23 -10.68 -17.75
C ALA A 206 -6.48 -9.92 -17.31
N GLU A 207 -7.58 -10.61 -17.09
CA GLU A 207 -8.80 -10.02 -16.58
C GLU A 207 -8.55 -9.46 -15.16
N TYR A 208 -8.87 -8.18 -14.98
CA TYR A 208 -8.77 -7.46 -13.73
C TYR A 208 -9.82 -6.36 -13.72
N ARG A 209 -10.73 -6.36 -12.76
CA ARG A 209 -11.92 -5.51 -12.76
C ARG A 209 -11.87 -4.40 -11.73
N SER A 210 -11.52 -4.74 -10.51
CA SER A 210 -11.50 -3.81 -9.38
C SER A 210 -10.60 -4.31 -8.26
N ALA A 211 -10.22 -3.39 -7.39
CA ALA A 211 -9.46 -3.69 -6.19
C ALA A 211 -9.79 -2.74 -5.04
N THR A 212 -9.48 -3.17 -3.84
CA THR A 212 -9.33 -2.31 -2.68
C THR A 212 -7.94 -2.46 -2.09
N ARG A 213 -7.42 -1.38 -1.51
CA ARG A 213 -6.16 -1.40 -0.76
C ARG A 213 -6.33 -0.72 0.58
N MET A 214 -5.74 -1.29 1.60
CA MET A 214 -5.67 -0.69 2.92
C MET A 214 -4.21 -0.62 3.37
N TYR A 215 -3.83 0.51 3.96
CA TYR A 215 -2.52 0.69 4.58
C TYR A 215 -2.72 1.22 5.99
N GLY A 216 -1.88 0.77 6.91
CA GLY A 216 -1.91 1.24 8.29
C GLY A 216 -0.54 1.21 8.93
N LEU A 217 -0.22 2.23 9.73
CA LEU A 217 1.01 2.30 10.51
C LEU A 217 0.70 1.91 11.97
N VAL A 218 1.24 0.77 12.40
CA VAL A 218 1.07 0.25 13.76
C VAL A 218 2.45 -0.01 14.37
N GLN A 219 2.75 0.64 15.50
CA GLN A 219 4.02 0.49 16.20
C GLN A 219 5.27 0.68 15.32
N GLY A 220 5.19 1.64 14.38
CA GLY A 220 6.30 1.95 13.46
C GLY A 220 6.45 0.99 12.28
N ARG A 221 5.54 0.04 12.10
CA ARG A 221 5.48 -0.89 10.98
C ARG A 221 4.31 -0.54 10.07
N MET A 222 4.50 -0.63 8.77
CA MET A 222 3.43 -0.49 7.79
C MET A 222 2.83 -1.86 7.51
N PHE A 223 1.51 -1.97 7.69
CA PHE A 223 0.71 -3.11 7.25
C PHE A 223 -0.10 -2.67 6.05
N TRP A 224 -0.21 -3.54 5.04
CA TRP A 224 -1.09 -3.31 3.93
C TRP A 224 -1.77 -4.59 3.48
N ALA A 225 -2.94 -4.43 2.86
CA ALA A 225 -3.69 -5.50 2.23
C ALA A 225 -4.22 -5.04 0.87
N TRP A 226 -4.35 -5.98 -0.04
CA TRP A 226 -4.86 -5.80 -1.39
C TRP A 226 -5.85 -6.90 -1.73
N ASP A 227 -7.11 -6.49 -1.90
CA ASP A 227 -8.15 -7.36 -2.40
C ASP A 227 -8.37 -7.07 -3.88
N ILE A 228 -8.58 -8.10 -4.68
CA ILE A 228 -8.81 -7.95 -6.12
C ILE A 228 -10.03 -8.75 -6.59
N ALA A 229 -10.68 -8.24 -7.63
CA ALA A 229 -11.63 -8.97 -8.44
C ALA A 229 -11.00 -9.22 -9.82
N ALA A 230 -10.46 -10.40 -10.03
CA ALA A 230 -9.70 -10.77 -11.22
C ALA A 230 -10.05 -12.19 -11.68
N LEU A 231 -9.71 -12.54 -12.93
CA LEU A 231 -9.85 -13.87 -13.50
C LEU A 231 -11.25 -14.50 -13.33
N GLY A 232 -12.31 -13.65 -13.37
CA GLY A 232 -13.70 -14.08 -13.18
C GLY A 232 -14.14 -14.23 -11.71
N GLY A 233 -13.23 -14.05 -10.76
CA GLY A 233 -13.53 -14.11 -9.31
C GLY A 233 -14.21 -12.86 -8.76
N GLU A 234 -14.84 -13.00 -7.61
CA GLU A 234 -15.33 -11.89 -6.78
C GLU A 234 -14.16 -11.20 -6.07
N LEU A 235 -14.42 -10.04 -5.44
CA LEU A 235 -13.41 -9.32 -4.65
C LEU A 235 -12.98 -10.17 -3.45
N ALA A 236 -11.71 -10.54 -3.40
CA ALA A 236 -11.13 -11.36 -2.36
C ALA A 236 -9.68 -10.94 -2.07
N THR A 237 -9.21 -11.24 -0.87
CA THR A 237 -7.82 -10.97 -0.49
C THR A 237 -6.86 -11.68 -1.44
N HIS A 238 -5.95 -10.90 -2.01
CA HIS A 238 -4.95 -11.36 -2.95
C HIS A 238 -3.54 -11.27 -2.36
N ALA A 239 -3.24 -10.18 -1.66
CA ALA A 239 -1.93 -10.02 -1.04
C ALA A 239 -2.00 -9.17 0.22
N SER A 240 -1.09 -9.44 1.15
CA SER A 240 -0.88 -8.62 2.34
C SER A 240 0.57 -8.68 2.77
N ALA A 241 1.08 -7.61 3.39
CA ALA A 241 2.43 -7.59 3.92
C ALA A 241 2.59 -6.72 5.16
N GLN A 242 3.68 -6.97 5.89
CA GLN A 242 4.18 -6.14 6.96
C GLN A 242 5.57 -5.62 6.59
N LEU A 243 5.73 -4.32 6.58
CA LEU A 243 6.97 -3.67 6.19
C LEU A 243 7.53 -2.83 7.36
N THR A 244 8.83 -2.78 7.45
CA THR A 244 9.58 -1.91 8.36
C THR A 244 10.28 -0.83 7.57
N ARG A 245 10.42 0.37 8.14
CA ARG A 245 11.17 1.44 7.49
C ARG A 245 12.65 1.10 7.46
N VAL A 246 13.25 1.20 6.28
CA VAL A 246 14.70 1.09 6.12
C VAL A 246 15.31 2.42 6.57
N SER A 247 16.22 2.37 7.52
CA SER A 247 17.05 3.54 7.88
C SER A 247 18.12 3.73 6.81
N GLU A 248 18.19 4.93 6.28
CA GLU A 248 19.31 5.36 5.44
C GLU A 248 20.63 5.38 6.20
#